data_45faa287e1d3b93eb0b239ded745377c
#
_entry.id   45faa287e1d3b93eb0b239ded745377c
#
_cell.length_a   1.000
_cell.length_b   1.000
_cell.length_c   1.000
_cell.angle_alpha   90.00
_cell.angle_beta   90.00
_cell.angle_gamma   90.00
#
_symmetry.space_group_name_H-M   'P 1'
#
loop_
_entity.id
_entity.type
_entity.pdbx_description
1 polymer ?
#
loop_
_entity_poly.entity_id
_entity_poly.type
_entity_poly.pdbx_seq_one_letter_code
_entity_poly.pdbx_strand_id
1 'polypeptide(L)'
;MNWFYDACPMKKSIPRYTFYKHKYGSELLVDVVELKNIKKFLDINPVHTLTYYDITFVTEGSGSFSIDNQQYDVCPGDVIFSKPGEIRNWDKDHIINGYALIFEEEFLSSFFKDDQFVQHLSYFEPDKTAAKIHLSESVSDRIFQQIFFNHIFCFSC
;
A
#
# COMPACT_ATOMS: atom_id res chain seq x y z
N MET A 1 19.64 48.03 15.10
CA MET A 1 19.44 46.70 15.73
C MET A 1 18.36 45.96 14.94
N ASN A 2 18.79 45.15 13.94
CA ASN A 2 17.87 44.35 13.11
C ASN A 2 17.75 42.98 13.75
N TRP A 3 16.58 42.68 14.29
CA TRP A 3 16.21 41.35 14.73
C TRP A 3 15.68 40.59 13.50
N PHE A 4 16.54 39.82 12.85
CA PHE A 4 16.09 38.79 11.90
C PHE A 4 15.50 37.66 12.73
N TYR A 5 14.17 37.52 12.70
CA TYR A 5 13.53 36.31 13.09
C TYR A 5 13.79 35.31 11.94
N ASP A 6 14.74 34.42 12.10
CA ASP A 6 14.84 33.21 11.33
C ASP A 6 13.57 32.39 11.60
N ALA A 7 12.60 32.53 10.71
CA ALA A 7 11.48 31.62 10.67
C ALA A 7 12.02 30.22 10.33
N CYS A 8 12.21 29.41 11.36
CA CYS A 8 12.50 27.99 11.17
C CYS A 8 11.43 27.43 10.23
N PRO A 9 11.78 26.89 9.05
CA PRO A 9 10.78 26.35 8.13
C PRO A 9 10.03 25.26 8.86
N MET A 10 8.71 25.44 9.06
CA MET A 10 7.86 24.41 9.64
C MET A 10 8.05 23.14 8.83
N LYS A 11 8.66 22.12 9.43
CA LYS A 11 8.89 20.82 8.82
C LYS A 11 7.51 20.27 8.47
N LYS A 12 7.15 20.28 7.18
CA LYS A 12 5.87 19.79 6.69
C LYS A 12 5.79 18.32 7.10
N SER A 13 4.89 17.99 8.02
CA SER A 13 4.73 16.61 8.49
C SER A 13 4.28 15.73 7.31
N ILE A 14 4.88 14.54 7.20
CA ILE A 14 4.49 13.54 6.18
C ILE A 14 3.05 13.10 6.50
N PRO A 15 2.11 13.19 5.53
CA PRO A 15 0.74 12.76 5.72
C PRO A 15 0.67 11.28 6.11
N ARG A 16 -0.26 10.96 6.99
CA ARG A 16 -0.52 9.60 7.46
C ARG A 16 -1.95 9.20 7.15
N TYR A 17 -2.13 8.15 6.37
CA TYR A 17 -3.43 7.60 6.06
C TYR A 17 -3.77 6.44 6.98
N THR A 18 -5.00 6.45 7.50
CA THR A 18 -5.54 5.41 8.38
C THR A 18 -6.51 4.53 7.63
N PHE A 19 -6.61 3.26 8.03
CA PHE A 19 -7.58 2.33 7.50
C PHE A 19 -9.00 2.75 7.91
N TYR A 20 -9.91 2.86 6.94
CA TYR A 20 -11.29 3.25 7.22
C TYR A 20 -12.16 2.01 7.46
N LYS A 21 -12.25 1.60 8.72
CA LYS A 21 -12.92 0.36 9.14
C LYS A 21 -14.43 0.31 8.86
N HIS A 22 -15.10 1.43 8.73
CA HIS A 22 -16.58 1.50 8.62
C HIS A 22 -17.09 1.85 7.22
N LYS A 23 -16.32 1.56 6.18
CA LYS A 23 -16.62 1.92 4.79
C LYS A 23 -17.98 1.40 4.29
N TYR A 24 -18.41 0.24 4.77
CA TYR A 24 -19.65 -0.42 4.32
C TYR A 24 -20.67 -0.63 5.44
N GLY A 25 -20.60 0.17 6.52
CA GLY A 25 -21.53 0.10 7.65
C GLY A 25 -21.26 -1.00 8.66
N SER A 26 -20.31 -1.89 8.40
CA SER A 26 -19.78 -2.88 9.33
C SER A 26 -18.28 -2.68 9.51
N GLU A 27 -17.72 -3.20 10.60
CA GLU A 27 -16.28 -3.13 10.81
C GLU A 27 -15.55 -4.04 9.84
N LEU A 28 -14.61 -3.47 9.08
CA LEU A 28 -13.72 -4.16 8.19
C LEU A 28 -12.31 -4.17 8.76
N LEU A 29 -11.62 -5.30 8.57
CA LEU A 29 -10.20 -5.44 8.89
C LEU A 29 -9.34 -5.66 7.65
N VAL A 30 -9.98 -5.84 6.49
CA VAL A 30 -9.36 -6.05 5.17
C VAL A 30 -10.20 -5.39 4.08
N ASP A 31 -9.56 -4.84 3.06
CA ASP A 31 -10.22 -4.29 1.87
C ASP A 31 -9.34 -4.45 0.63
N VAL A 32 -9.96 -4.43 -0.54
CA VAL A 32 -9.27 -4.36 -1.83
C VAL A 32 -9.65 -3.06 -2.51
N VAL A 33 -8.66 -2.26 -2.87
CA VAL A 33 -8.86 -0.96 -3.52
C VAL A 33 -8.16 -0.92 -4.87
N GLU A 34 -8.82 -0.37 -5.89
CA GLU A 34 -8.15 -0.04 -7.15
C GLU A 34 -7.33 1.24 -7.01
N LEU A 35 -6.11 1.25 -7.54
CA LEU A 35 -5.21 2.41 -7.48
C LEU A 35 -5.81 3.65 -8.13
N LYS A 36 -6.58 3.50 -9.21
CA LYS A 36 -7.27 4.62 -9.85
C LYS A 36 -8.23 5.36 -8.91
N ASN A 37 -8.84 4.65 -7.94
CA ASN A 37 -9.79 5.24 -6.98
C ASN A 37 -9.09 6.06 -5.89
N ILE A 38 -7.82 5.74 -5.61
CA ILE A 38 -7.01 6.47 -4.63
C ILE A 38 -6.05 7.47 -5.26
N LYS A 39 -5.97 7.52 -6.61
CA LYS A 39 -5.07 8.42 -7.35
C LYS A 39 -5.17 9.87 -6.88
N LYS A 40 -6.37 10.39 -6.63
CA LYS A 40 -6.58 11.74 -6.12
C LYS A 40 -5.83 12.05 -4.81
N PHE A 41 -5.65 11.06 -3.94
CA PHE A 41 -4.90 11.22 -2.69
C PHE A 41 -3.39 11.20 -2.96
N LEU A 42 -2.94 10.35 -3.90
CA LEU A 42 -1.56 10.26 -4.34
C LEU A 42 -1.14 11.54 -5.11
N ASP A 43 -2.04 12.13 -5.88
CA ASP A 43 -1.79 13.39 -6.58
C ASP A 43 -1.51 14.55 -5.62
N ILE A 44 -2.18 14.56 -4.46
CA ILE A 44 -1.98 15.59 -3.42
C ILE A 44 -0.74 15.27 -2.57
N ASN A 45 -0.58 14.01 -2.17
CA ASN A 45 0.46 13.56 -1.27
C ASN A 45 1.12 12.27 -1.78
N PRO A 46 2.00 12.34 -2.79
CA PRO A 46 2.72 11.17 -3.29
C PRO A 46 3.63 10.56 -2.21
N VAL A 47 4.15 11.40 -1.31
CA VAL A 47 4.92 10.98 -0.14
C VAL A 47 4.00 10.91 1.08
N HIS A 48 3.82 9.71 1.63
CA HIS A 48 2.92 9.48 2.76
C HIS A 48 3.30 8.23 3.56
N THR A 49 2.65 8.02 4.70
CA THR A 49 2.72 6.79 5.50
C THR A 49 1.34 6.19 5.67
N LEU A 50 1.27 4.88 5.95
CA LEU A 50 0.04 4.15 6.25
C LEU A 50 0.05 3.65 7.69
N THR A 51 -1.12 3.40 8.28
CA THR A 51 -1.26 2.74 9.59
C THR A 51 -1.52 1.24 9.47
N TYR A 52 -1.59 0.70 8.27
CA TYR A 52 -2.00 -0.66 7.92
C TYR A 52 -1.01 -1.29 6.94
N TYR A 53 -1.10 -2.60 6.76
CA TYR A 53 -0.34 -3.35 5.76
C TYR A 53 -0.95 -3.15 4.37
N ASP A 54 -0.09 -3.12 3.36
CA ASP A 54 -0.49 -2.91 1.97
C ASP A 54 0.31 -3.86 1.06
N ILE A 55 -0.41 -4.61 0.24
CA ILE A 55 0.15 -5.44 -0.82
C ILE A 55 -0.41 -4.91 -2.13
N THR A 56 0.38 -4.14 -2.87
CA THR A 56 -0.04 -3.52 -4.12
C THR A 56 0.41 -4.33 -5.33
N PHE A 57 -0.54 -4.70 -6.18
CA PHE A 57 -0.35 -5.35 -7.48
C PHE A 57 -0.44 -4.30 -8.58
N VAL A 58 0.60 -4.16 -9.39
CA VAL A 58 0.63 -3.22 -10.52
C VAL A 58 0.17 -3.92 -11.79
N THR A 59 -0.86 -3.37 -12.47
CA THR A 59 -1.44 -3.91 -13.68
C THR A 59 -1.15 -3.08 -14.92
N GLU A 60 -0.98 -1.75 -14.74
CA GLU A 60 -0.77 -0.81 -15.84
C GLU A 60 0.24 0.26 -15.45
N GLY A 61 1.03 0.67 -16.43
CA GLY A 61 2.04 1.70 -16.29
C GLY A 61 3.35 1.18 -15.74
N SER A 62 4.38 2.00 -15.86
CA SER A 62 5.72 1.71 -15.35
C SER A 62 6.33 2.99 -14.84
N GLY A 63 6.96 2.93 -13.69
CA GLY A 63 7.51 4.11 -13.05
C GLY A 63 8.39 3.74 -11.86
N SER A 64 8.56 4.65 -10.93
CA SER A 64 9.32 4.42 -9.71
C SER A 64 8.43 4.40 -8.46
N PHE A 65 8.83 3.62 -7.51
CA PHE A 65 8.25 3.57 -6.17
C PHE A 65 9.37 3.52 -5.13
N SER A 66 9.24 4.26 -4.06
CA SER A 66 10.20 4.15 -2.97
C SER A 66 9.53 3.83 -1.64
N ILE A 67 10.23 3.04 -0.82
CA ILE A 67 9.91 2.78 0.58
C ILE A 67 11.13 3.23 1.39
N ASP A 68 10.90 4.16 2.31
CA ASP A 68 11.95 4.81 3.10
C ASP A 68 13.05 5.38 2.19
N ASN A 69 14.24 4.80 2.21
CA ASN A 69 15.38 5.24 1.40
C ASN A 69 15.69 4.32 0.21
N GLN A 70 14.83 3.32 -0.06
CA GLN A 70 15.03 2.38 -1.15
C GLN A 70 14.08 2.68 -2.30
N GLN A 71 14.62 2.79 -3.51
CA GLN A 71 13.85 3.02 -4.73
C GLN A 71 13.80 1.75 -5.57
N TYR A 72 12.64 1.50 -6.17
CA TYR A 72 12.35 0.35 -7.02
C TYR A 72 11.77 0.84 -8.34
N ASP A 73 12.24 0.26 -9.45
CA ASP A 73 11.54 0.36 -10.72
C ASP A 73 10.36 -0.60 -10.70
N VAL A 74 9.22 -0.13 -11.17
CA VAL A 74 7.94 -0.85 -11.12
C VAL A 74 7.35 -0.96 -12.50
N CYS A 75 6.85 -2.15 -12.84
CA CYS A 75 6.16 -2.45 -14.08
C CYS A 75 4.97 -3.40 -13.83
N PRO A 76 4.10 -3.62 -14.84
CA PRO A 76 2.99 -4.56 -14.71
C PRO A 76 3.47 -5.97 -14.32
N GLY A 77 2.78 -6.61 -13.39
CA GLY A 77 3.16 -7.89 -12.80
C GLY A 77 3.99 -7.77 -11.52
N ASP A 78 4.40 -6.55 -11.14
CA ASP A 78 5.09 -6.33 -9.87
C ASP A 78 4.10 -6.28 -8.70
N VAL A 79 4.54 -6.85 -7.57
CA VAL A 79 3.85 -6.80 -6.28
C VAL A 79 4.74 -6.12 -5.26
N ILE A 80 4.20 -5.13 -4.59
CA ILE A 80 4.91 -4.30 -3.62
C ILE A 80 4.32 -4.53 -2.24
N PHE A 81 5.17 -4.74 -1.25
CA PHE A 81 4.80 -4.98 0.14
C PHE A 81 5.22 -3.80 1.00
N SER A 82 4.26 -3.22 1.73
CA SER A 82 4.52 -2.15 2.68
C SER A 82 3.88 -2.45 4.03
N LYS A 83 4.58 -2.13 5.11
CA LYS A 83 4.07 -2.24 6.47
C LYS A 83 3.73 -0.87 7.07
N PRO A 84 2.99 -0.83 8.18
CA PRO A 84 2.67 0.40 8.88
C PRO A 84 3.92 1.24 9.20
N GLY A 85 3.81 2.56 8.97
CA GLY A 85 4.83 3.53 9.32
C GLY A 85 5.94 3.75 8.29
N GLU A 86 6.09 2.89 7.28
CA GLU A 86 7.05 3.12 6.19
C GLU A 86 6.68 4.36 5.38
N ILE A 87 7.67 5.16 5.01
CA ILE A 87 7.49 6.33 4.15
C ILE A 87 7.47 5.85 2.71
N ARG A 88 6.34 6.05 2.06
CA ARG A 88 6.10 5.66 0.67
C ARG A 88 6.14 6.88 -0.23
N ASN A 89 6.69 6.71 -1.44
CA ASN A 89 6.63 7.72 -2.49
C ASN A 89 6.31 7.04 -3.84
N TRP A 90 5.22 7.48 -4.45
CA TRP A 90 4.71 6.96 -5.72
C TRP A 90 5.02 7.89 -6.88
N ASP A 91 5.49 7.33 -7.98
CA ASP A 91 5.49 8.00 -9.27
C ASP A 91 4.05 8.03 -9.83
N LYS A 92 3.30 9.01 -9.34
CA LYS A 92 1.87 9.18 -9.61
C LYS A 92 1.52 9.40 -11.09
N ASP A 93 2.50 9.81 -11.89
CA ASP A 93 2.29 10.18 -13.30
C ASP A 93 2.45 8.98 -14.24
N HIS A 94 3.23 7.96 -13.83
CA HIS A 94 3.58 6.81 -14.66
C HIS A 94 2.98 5.49 -14.19
N ILE A 95 2.71 5.32 -12.90
CA ILE A 95 1.99 4.15 -12.38
C ILE A 95 0.50 4.41 -12.52
N ILE A 96 -0.13 3.73 -13.47
CA ILE A 96 -1.48 4.06 -13.93
C ILE A 96 -2.52 3.32 -13.11
N ASN A 97 -2.43 1.99 -13.00
CA ASN A 97 -3.44 1.19 -12.34
C ASN A 97 -2.89 -0.08 -11.67
N GLY A 98 -3.72 -0.64 -10.80
CA GLY A 98 -3.46 -1.85 -10.05
C GLY A 98 -4.48 -2.01 -8.94
N TYR A 99 -4.20 -2.96 -8.05
CA TYR A 99 -5.02 -3.27 -6.89
C TYR A 99 -4.17 -3.32 -5.64
N ALA A 100 -4.64 -2.73 -4.56
CA ALA A 100 -4.03 -2.83 -3.25
C ALA A 100 -4.92 -3.67 -2.32
N LEU A 101 -4.39 -4.78 -1.81
CA LEU A 101 -4.94 -5.50 -0.68
C LEU A 101 -4.41 -4.84 0.58
N ILE A 102 -5.29 -4.21 1.34
CA ILE A 102 -4.97 -3.48 2.55
C ILE A 102 -5.61 -4.17 3.75
N PHE A 103 -4.89 -4.28 4.86
CA PHE A 103 -5.41 -4.95 6.05
C PHE A 103 -4.75 -4.46 7.36
N GLU A 104 -5.51 -4.56 8.44
CA GLU A 104 -5.03 -4.37 9.80
C GLU A 104 -4.40 -5.67 10.32
N GLU A 105 -3.49 -5.56 11.28
CA GLU A 105 -2.83 -6.73 11.88
C GLU A 105 -3.84 -7.69 12.51
N GLU A 106 -4.91 -7.17 13.10
CA GLU A 106 -5.99 -7.96 13.70
C GLU A 106 -6.70 -8.88 12.69
N PHE A 107 -6.69 -8.53 11.40
CA PHE A 107 -7.27 -9.40 10.37
C PHE A 107 -6.59 -10.77 10.35
N LEU A 108 -5.28 -10.80 10.31
CA LEU A 108 -4.54 -12.07 10.26
C LEU A 108 -4.50 -12.77 11.63
N SER A 109 -4.39 -12.04 12.73
CA SER A 109 -4.43 -12.62 14.07
C SER A 109 -5.78 -13.27 14.39
N SER A 110 -6.87 -12.88 13.73
CA SER A 110 -8.16 -13.55 13.84
C SER A 110 -8.19 -14.96 13.21
N PHE A 111 -7.31 -15.24 12.25
CA PHE A 111 -7.23 -16.53 11.56
C PHE A 111 -6.08 -17.41 12.04
N PHE A 112 -4.98 -16.78 12.45
CA PHE A 112 -3.77 -17.48 12.88
C PHE A 112 -3.60 -17.36 14.39
N LYS A 113 -3.22 -18.47 15.05
CA LYS A 113 -2.95 -18.47 16.49
C LYS A 113 -1.63 -17.78 16.86
N ASP A 114 -0.82 -17.45 15.87
CA ASP A 114 0.43 -16.73 16.02
C ASP A 114 0.17 -15.22 15.84
N ASP A 115 0.18 -14.49 16.93
CA ASP A 115 -0.05 -13.04 16.94
C ASP A 115 1.03 -12.25 16.18
N GLN A 116 2.16 -12.89 15.87
CA GLN A 116 3.28 -12.29 15.13
C GLN A 116 3.39 -12.81 13.69
N PHE A 117 2.38 -13.56 13.20
CA PHE A 117 2.43 -14.20 11.89
C PHE A 117 2.83 -13.23 10.77
N VAL A 118 2.24 -12.03 10.73
CA VAL A 118 2.56 -11.03 9.69
C VAL A 118 4.00 -10.55 9.77
N GLN A 119 4.49 -10.38 11.01
CA GLN A 119 5.86 -9.90 11.24
C GLN A 119 6.91 -10.94 10.85
N HIS A 120 6.53 -12.24 10.87
CA HIS A 120 7.38 -13.34 10.41
C HIS A 120 7.32 -13.59 8.90
N LEU A 121 6.44 -12.90 8.17
CA LEU A 121 6.49 -12.92 6.71
C LEU A 121 7.71 -12.10 6.23
N SER A 122 8.63 -12.76 5.55
CA SER A 122 9.92 -12.18 5.13
C SER A 122 9.79 -10.85 4.38
N TYR A 123 8.67 -10.61 3.71
CA TYR A 123 8.38 -9.36 3.01
C TYR A 123 8.07 -8.17 3.93
N PHE A 124 7.73 -8.43 5.20
CA PHE A 124 7.42 -7.41 6.19
C PHE A 124 8.46 -7.34 7.32
N GLU A 125 9.48 -8.19 7.30
CA GLU A 125 10.58 -8.13 8.28
C GLU A 125 11.36 -6.80 8.16
N PRO A 126 11.94 -6.30 9.28
CA PRO A 126 12.70 -5.06 9.28
C PRO A 126 13.87 -5.06 8.28
N ASP A 127 14.54 -6.22 8.15
CA ASP A 127 15.72 -6.42 7.27
C ASP A 127 15.35 -7.08 5.94
N LYS A 128 14.11 -6.87 5.45
CA LYS A 128 13.64 -7.46 4.20
C LYS A 128 14.59 -7.16 3.04
N THR A 129 14.92 -8.20 2.31
CA THR A 129 15.86 -8.12 1.17
C THR A 129 15.25 -7.33 0.00
N ALA A 130 13.92 -7.37 -0.16
CA ALA A 130 13.20 -6.62 -1.18
C ALA A 130 11.75 -6.40 -0.74
N ALA A 131 11.23 -5.18 -0.95
CA ALA A 131 9.82 -4.86 -0.78
C ALA A 131 9.00 -5.17 -2.04
N LYS A 132 9.61 -5.75 -3.08
CA LYS A 132 9.01 -5.99 -4.38
C LYS A 132 9.36 -7.39 -4.90
N ILE A 133 8.37 -8.04 -5.52
CA ILE A 133 8.57 -9.24 -6.33
C ILE A 133 7.92 -9.03 -7.70
N HIS A 134 8.40 -9.77 -8.71
CA HIS A 134 7.76 -9.83 -10.02
C HIS A 134 7.09 -11.18 -10.19
N LEU A 135 5.80 -11.17 -10.55
CA LEU A 135 5.02 -12.38 -10.79
C LEU A 135 5.10 -12.81 -12.25
N SER A 136 5.17 -14.11 -12.50
CA SER A 136 4.95 -14.61 -13.84
C SER A 136 3.52 -14.33 -14.30
N GLU A 137 3.30 -14.19 -15.61
CA GLU A 137 2.00 -13.91 -16.20
C GLU A 137 0.92 -14.89 -15.72
N SER A 138 1.23 -16.18 -15.70
CA SER A 138 0.29 -17.23 -15.25
C SER A 138 -0.11 -17.11 -13.78
N VAL A 139 0.75 -16.59 -12.92
CA VAL A 139 0.45 -16.35 -11.50
C VAL A 139 -0.37 -15.07 -11.35
N SER A 140 0.01 -14.02 -12.07
CA SER A 140 -0.74 -12.75 -12.11
C SER A 140 -2.19 -12.98 -12.52
N ASP A 141 -2.43 -13.70 -13.62
CA ASP A 141 -3.78 -14.01 -14.10
C ASP A 141 -4.62 -14.73 -13.06
N ARG A 142 -4.05 -15.74 -12.38
CA ARG A 142 -4.78 -16.46 -11.31
C ARG A 142 -5.13 -15.57 -10.13
N ILE A 143 -4.22 -14.69 -9.71
CA ILE A 143 -4.48 -13.75 -8.61
C ILE A 143 -5.59 -12.78 -9.02
N PHE A 144 -5.52 -12.22 -10.23
CA PHE A 144 -6.54 -11.30 -10.71
C PHE A 144 -7.91 -11.96 -10.85
N GLN A 145 -7.98 -13.19 -11.37
CA GLN A 145 -9.23 -13.95 -11.39
C GLN A 145 -9.83 -14.09 -9.99
N GLN A 146 -9.04 -14.41 -8.97
CA GLN A 146 -9.52 -14.54 -7.60
C GLN A 146 -9.99 -13.20 -7.01
N ILE A 147 -9.26 -12.12 -7.25
CA ILE A 147 -9.65 -10.77 -6.81
C ILE A 147 -10.97 -10.37 -7.47
N PHE A 148 -11.12 -10.56 -8.78
CA PHE A 148 -12.35 -10.23 -9.52
C PHE A 148 -13.53 -11.09 -9.08
N PHE A 149 -13.37 -12.40 -8.93
CA PHE A 149 -14.45 -13.26 -8.45
C PHE A 149 -14.96 -12.85 -7.08
N ASN A 150 -14.08 -12.54 -6.15
CA ASN A 150 -14.47 -12.13 -4.81
C ASN A 150 -15.08 -10.72 -4.77
N HIS A 151 -14.64 -9.81 -5.64
CA HIS A 151 -15.21 -8.46 -5.73
C HIS A 151 -16.64 -8.47 -6.30
N ILE A 152 -16.94 -9.34 -7.26
CA ILE A 152 -18.29 -9.45 -7.88
C ILE A 152 -19.27 -10.09 -6.90
N PHE A 153 -18.84 -11.07 -6.11
CA PHE A 153 -19.73 -11.76 -5.16
C PHE A 153 -20.00 -10.97 -3.87
N CYS A 154 -19.12 -10.06 -3.44
CA CYS A 154 -19.37 -9.22 -2.26
C CYS A 154 -20.38 -8.09 -2.50
N PHE A 155 -20.67 -7.72 -3.75
CA PHE A 155 -21.63 -6.66 -4.08
C PHE A 155 -23.02 -7.20 -4.49
N SER A 156 -23.25 -8.52 -4.42
CA SER A 156 -24.52 -9.17 -4.83
C SER A 156 -25.29 -9.77 -3.66
N CYS A 157 -24.97 -9.41 -2.43
CA CYS A 157 -25.79 -9.77 -1.25
C CYS A 157 -26.34 -8.54 -0.59
#